data_53cc5d0e9e0e6f2a5316c0cdd7cc3ab5
#
_entry.id   53cc5d0e9e0e6f2a5316c0cdd7cc3ab5
#
_cell.length_a   1.000
_cell.length_b   1.000
_cell.length_c   1.000
_cell.angle_alpha   90.00
_cell.angle_beta   90.00
_cell.angle_gamma   90.00
#
_symmetry.space_group_name_H-M   'P 1'
#
loop_
_entity.id
_entity.type
_entity.pdbx_description
1 polymer ?
#
loop_
_entity_poly.entity_id
_entity_poly.type
_entity_poly.pdbx_seq_one_letter_code
_entity_poly.pdbx_strand_id
1 'polypeptide(L)'
;NEVTRLPYLVVVVDELSDFIVGSEGAFESTATRIAAIGRSAGVHLVMATSRPDARIASGNLKANIPGRLAFRVCQKVDSRTLLDEYGAEDLLGRSDALLKDRKGAVVRLQVPYIRDEAVKRIVESTIVRYPGRQIAVGITSATAEKEDYESMYARALDLIRTTRRASISWLRRKLNIGYKDAAH
;
A
#
# COMPACT_ATOMS: atom_id res chain seq x y z
N ASN A 1 20.30 22.48 -25.36
CA ASN A 1 19.64 21.32 -24.74
C ASN A 1 18.66 21.84 -23.69
N GLU A 2 17.38 21.97 -24.06
CA GLU A 2 16.31 22.22 -23.07
C GLU A 2 16.19 21.01 -22.15
N VAL A 3 16.52 21.18 -20.88
CA VAL A 3 16.27 20.18 -19.86
C VAL A 3 14.78 20.21 -19.57
N THR A 4 14.02 19.31 -20.18
CA THR A 4 12.61 19.14 -19.89
C THR A 4 12.45 18.60 -18.47
N ARG A 5 11.90 19.41 -17.57
CA ARG A 5 11.59 18.95 -16.21
C ARG A 5 10.53 17.86 -16.28
N LEU A 6 10.81 16.72 -15.67
CA LEU A 6 9.82 15.68 -15.47
C LEU A 6 8.70 16.19 -14.53
N PRO A 7 7.44 15.87 -14.80
CA PRO A 7 6.33 16.23 -13.91
C PRO A 7 6.46 15.50 -12.56
N TYR A 8 5.89 16.08 -11.53
CA TYR A 8 5.74 15.39 -10.25
C TYR A 8 4.82 14.18 -10.43
N LEU A 9 5.19 13.07 -9.80
CA LEU A 9 4.37 11.86 -9.72
C LEU A 9 3.86 11.71 -8.29
N VAL A 10 2.55 11.66 -8.12
CA VAL A 10 1.91 11.38 -6.83
C VAL A 10 1.28 10.00 -6.90
N VAL A 11 1.77 9.11 -6.06
CA VAL A 11 1.23 7.74 -5.92
C VAL A 11 0.38 7.71 -4.66
N VAL A 12 -0.89 7.40 -4.81
CA VAL A 12 -1.84 7.27 -3.69
C VAL A 12 -2.21 5.81 -3.54
N VAL A 13 -1.98 5.27 -2.35
CA VAL A 13 -2.36 3.90 -1.96
C VAL A 13 -3.43 4.03 -0.89
N ASP A 14 -4.64 3.66 -1.24
CA ASP A 14 -5.77 3.55 -0.31
C ASP A 14 -5.82 2.13 0.25
N GLU A 15 -6.14 2.01 1.52
CA GLU A 15 -6.17 0.77 2.33
C GLU A 15 -4.91 -0.10 2.17
N LEU A 16 -3.83 0.40 2.75
CA LEU A 16 -2.50 -0.21 2.71
C LEU A 16 -2.46 -1.66 3.22
N SER A 17 -3.34 -2.02 4.16
CA SER A 17 -3.43 -3.36 4.72
C SER A 17 -3.64 -4.44 3.67
N ASP A 18 -4.44 -4.17 2.65
CA ASP A 18 -4.77 -5.14 1.60
C ASP A 18 -3.55 -5.50 0.74
N PHE A 19 -2.67 -4.53 0.51
CA PHE A 19 -1.44 -4.74 -0.25
C PHE A 19 -0.37 -5.51 0.54
N ILE A 20 -0.32 -5.31 1.86
CA ILE A 20 0.69 -5.95 2.70
C ILE A 20 0.36 -7.43 2.92
N VAL A 21 -0.91 -7.76 3.15
CA VAL A 21 -1.33 -9.15 3.40
C VAL A 21 -1.06 -10.05 2.19
N GLY A 22 -1.18 -9.51 0.97
CA GLY A 22 -1.02 -10.29 -0.28
C GLY A 22 0.40 -10.38 -0.81
N SER A 23 1.34 -9.57 -0.31
CA SER A 23 2.62 -9.35 -1.00
C SER A 23 3.86 -9.99 -0.36
N GLU A 24 3.73 -10.73 0.75
CA GLU A 24 4.85 -11.38 1.48
C GLU A 24 6.06 -10.42 1.72
N GLY A 25 5.81 -9.14 1.97
CA GLY A 25 6.85 -8.12 2.19
C GLY A 25 7.40 -7.44 0.92
N ALA A 26 7.03 -7.89 -0.27
CA ALA A 26 7.50 -7.27 -1.52
C ALA A 26 6.97 -5.84 -1.69
N PHE A 27 5.74 -5.58 -1.27
CA PHE A 27 5.15 -4.25 -1.28
C PHE A 27 5.92 -3.30 -0.36
N GLU A 28 6.17 -3.72 0.89
CA GLU A 28 6.87 -2.91 1.88
C GLU A 28 8.28 -2.52 1.41
N SER A 29 9.04 -3.48 0.88
CA SER A 29 10.40 -3.22 0.37
C SER A 29 10.37 -2.23 -0.80
N THR A 30 9.40 -2.37 -1.71
CA THR A 30 9.23 -1.48 -2.86
C THR A 30 8.79 -0.08 -2.43
N ALA A 31 7.80 0.03 -1.55
CA ALA A 31 7.32 1.30 -1.01
C ALA A 31 8.43 2.04 -0.25
N THR A 32 9.20 1.34 0.58
CA THR A 32 10.35 1.89 1.28
C THR A 32 11.39 2.44 0.31
N ARG A 33 11.71 1.70 -0.74
CA ARG A 33 12.65 2.14 -1.78
C ARG A 33 12.14 3.37 -2.54
N ILE A 34 10.87 3.39 -2.92
CA ILE A 34 10.25 4.56 -3.57
C ILE A 34 10.28 5.76 -2.63
N ALA A 35 9.94 5.59 -1.36
CA ALA A 35 9.95 6.67 -0.37
C ALA A 35 11.36 7.23 -0.13
N ALA A 36 12.39 6.38 -0.13
CA ALA A 36 13.78 6.78 0.07
C ALA A 36 14.34 7.58 -1.11
N ILE A 37 14.12 7.12 -2.34
CA ILE A 37 14.76 7.66 -3.55
C ILE A 37 13.83 8.64 -4.29
N GLY A 38 12.53 8.41 -4.25
CA GLY A 38 11.54 9.12 -5.06
C GLY A 38 11.49 10.62 -4.81
N ARG A 39 11.82 11.05 -3.59
CA ARG A 39 11.81 12.48 -3.23
C ARG A 39 12.71 13.32 -4.14
N SER A 40 13.91 12.85 -4.43
CA SER A 40 14.84 13.57 -5.33
C SER A 40 14.40 13.54 -6.78
N ALA A 41 13.60 12.55 -7.17
CA ALA A 41 13.02 12.39 -8.50
C ALA A 41 11.64 13.05 -8.66
N GLY A 42 11.12 13.72 -7.62
CA GLY A 42 9.78 14.32 -7.66
C GLY A 42 8.64 13.30 -7.53
N VAL A 43 8.89 12.12 -6.97
CA VAL A 43 7.88 11.10 -6.68
C VAL A 43 7.43 11.25 -5.23
N HIS A 44 6.12 11.43 -5.03
CA HIS A 44 5.48 11.57 -3.73
C HIS A 44 4.57 10.37 -3.46
N LEU A 45 4.67 9.80 -2.27
CA LEU A 45 3.90 8.65 -1.85
C LEU A 45 2.94 9.06 -0.72
N VAL A 46 1.65 8.82 -0.93
CA VAL A 46 0.57 9.00 0.05
C VAL A 46 -0.03 7.63 0.32
N MET A 47 -0.02 7.22 1.57
CA MET A 47 -0.57 5.91 1.96
C MET A 47 -1.61 6.11 3.06
N ALA A 48 -2.75 5.48 2.90
CA ALA A 48 -3.84 5.47 3.87
C ALA A 48 -4.14 4.05 4.33
N THR A 49 -4.62 3.92 5.56
CA THR A 49 -5.12 2.66 6.11
C THR A 49 -6.13 2.92 7.20
N SER A 50 -7.14 2.09 7.27
CA SER A 50 -8.10 2.05 8.37
C SER A 50 -7.63 1.17 9.54
N ARG A 51 -6.60 0.35 9.32
CA ARG A 51 -6.07 -0.60 10.30
C ARG A 51 -4.56 -0.43 10.47
N PRO A 52 -4.11 0.39 11.41
CA PRO A 52 -2.69 0.58 11.68
C PRO A 52 -2.09 -0.65 12.40
N ASP A 53 -1.73 -1.65 11.62
CA ASP A 53 -1.03 -2.86 12.08
C ASP A 53 0.49 -2.60 12.10
N ALA A 54 1.19 -3.25 13.02
CA ALA A 54 2.65 -3.16 13.13
C ALA A 54 3.39 -3.59 11.86
N ARG A 55 2.78 -4.46 11.04
CA ARG A 55 3.31 -4.85 9.70
C ARG A 55 3.24 -3.70 8.69
N ILE A 56 2.24 -2.82 8.84
CA ILE A 56 2.02 -1.65 7.98
C ILE A 56 2.99 -0.52 8.32
N ALA A 57 3.32 -0.40 9.61
CA ALA A 57 4.14 0.67 10.14
C ALA A 57 5.52 0.17 10.58
N SER A 58 6.18 -0.62 9.73
CA SER A 58 7.56 -1.05 10.00
C SER A 58 8.50 0.13 10.21
N GLY A 59 9.54 -0.09 10.99
CA GLY A 59 10.53 0.95 11.29
C GLY A 59 11.15 1.55 10.02
N ASN A 60 11.42 0.72 9.00
CA ASN A 60 12.02 1.16 7.75
C ASN A 60 11.06 2.05 6.93
N LEU A 61 9.80 1.67 6.83
CA LEU A 61 8.80 2.47 6.11
C LEU A 61 8.56 3.80 6.82
N LYS A 62 8.41 3.78 8.15
CA LYS A 62 8.22 4.99 8.98
C LYS A 62 9.39 5.97 8.88
N ALA A 63 10.63 5.47 8.83
CA ALA A 63 11.81 6.31 8.69
C ALA A 63 11.83 7.08 7.36
N ASN A 64 11.31 6.49 6.30
CA ASN A 64 11.26 7.10 4.97
C ASN A 64 9.99 7.92 4.70
N ILE A 65 8.94 7.74 5.52
CA ILE A 65 7.70 8.52 5.48
C ILE A 65 7.49 9.20 6.84
N PRO A 66 8.22 10.29 7.10
CA PRO A 66 8.20 10.94 8.41
C PRO A 66 6.94 11.76 8.68
N GLY A 67 6.26 12.26 7.65
CA GLY A 67 4.98 12.96 7.81
C GLY A 67 3.84 11.97 8.00
N ARG A 68 3.17 12.00 9.16
CA ARG A 68 2.10 11.05 9.49
C ARG A 68 0.91 11.79 10.08
N LEU A 69 -0.28 11.47 9.60
CA LEU A 69 -1.54 12.02 10.07
C LEU A 69 -2.39 10.89 10.64
N ALA A 70 -2.77 11.00 11.89
CA ALA A 70 -3.68 10.07 12.54
C ALA A 70 -4.99 10.75 12.88
N PHE A 71 -6.08 10.21 12.40
CA PHE A 71 -7.42 10.46 12.92
C PHE A 71 -7.68 9.59 14.15
N ARG A 72 -8.86 9.73 14.77
CA ARG A 72 -9.22 8.92 15.92
C ARG A 72 -9.08 7.43 15.63
N VAL A 73 -8.35 6.75 16.49
CA VAL A 73 -8.20 5.29 16.51
C VAL A 73 -8.90 4.68 17.72
N CYS A 74 -9.17 3.38 17.66
CA CYS A 74 -9.88 2.69 18.74
C CYS A 74 -8.96 2.29 19.90
N GLN A 75 -7.69 2.03 19.63
CA GLN A 75 -6.76 1.48 20.62
C GLN A 75 -5.49 2.32 20.75
N LYS A 76 -4.94 2.38 21.97
CA LYS A 76 -3.66 3.05 22.24
C LYS A 76 -2.50 2.49 21.40
N VAL A 77 -2.52 1.17 21.14
CA VAL A 77 -1.50 0.52 20.32
C VAL A 77 -1.49 1.05 18.89
N ASP A 78 -2.65 1.40 18.34
CA ASP A 78 -2.78 1.94 16.99
C ASP A 78 -2.15 3.34 16.90
N SER A 79 -2.41 4.20 17.90
CA SER A 79 -1.77 5.50 18.02
C SER A 79 -0.24 5.38 18.04
N ARG A 80 0.27 4.51 18.91
CA ARG A 80 1.71 4.28 19.02
C ARG A 80 2.30 3.69 17.74
N THR A 81 1.56 2.83 17.05
CA THR A 81 1.99 2.24 15.77
C THR A 81 2.15 3.30 14.70
N LEU A 82 1.22 4.26 14.60
CA LEU A 82 1.25 5.32 13.62
C LEU A 82 2.21 6.46 14.00
N LEU A 83 2.08 6.99 15.21
CA LEU A 83 2.74 8.22 15.62
C LEU A 83 4.00 7.99 16.47
N ASP A 84 4.28 6.77 16.90
CA ASP A 84 5.25 6.40 17.94
C ASP A 84 4.90 7.03 19.32
N GLU A 85 3.71 7.60 19.44
CA GLU A 85 3.17 8.28 20.62
C GLU A 85 1.69 7.93 20.81
N TYR A 86 1.21 8.12 22.02
CA TYR A 86 -0.21 7.98 22.35
C TYR A 86 -0.98 9.28 22.08
N GLY A 87 -2.29 9.22 22.07
CA GLY A 87 -3.18 10.39 21.99
C GLY A 87 -4.17 10.37 20.83
N ALA A 88 -3.94 9.58 19.77
CA ALA A 88 -4.92 9.47 18.70
C ALA A 88 -6.21 8.73 19.14
N GLU A 89 -6.13 7.90 20.17
CA GLU A 89 -7.28 7.26 20.81
C GLU A 89 -8.19 8.25 21.55
N ASP A 90 -7.64 9.37 22.02
CA ASP A 90 -8.36 10.40 22.78
C ASP A 90 -8.95 11.52 21.90
N LEU A 91 -8.78 11.42 20.58
CA LEU A 91 -9.35 12.37 19.63
C LEU A 91 -10.87 12.30 19.63
N LEU A 92 -11.51 13.44 19.40
CA LEU A 92 -12.97 13.58 19.42
C LEU A 92 -13.66 12.93 18.21
N GLY A 93 -12.91 12.57 17.15
CA GLY A 93 -13.47 12.19 15.86
C GLY A 93 -13.83 13.41 15.01
N ARG A 94 -14.68 13.23 13.99
CA ARG A 94 -15.12 14.32 13.09
C ARG A 94 -13.98 15.18 12.56
N SER A 95 -12.95 14.52 12.01
CA SER A 95 -11.77 15.17 11.43
C SER A 95 -10.81 15.84 12.44
N ASP A 96 -10.96 15.57 13.73
CA ASP A 96 -9.95 15.86 14.74
C ASP A 96 -8.76 14.92 14.53
N ALA A 97 -7.54 15.44 14.47
CA ALA A 97 -6.38 14.68 14.05
C ALA A 97 -5.09 15.09 14.79
N LEU A 98 -4.13 14.18 14.80
CA LEU A 98 -2.74 14.44 15.19
C LEU A 98 -1.84 14.33 13.98
N LEU A 99 -1.06 15.37 13.73
CA LEU A 99 -0.03 15.40 12.69
C LEU A 99 1.33 15.29 13.33
N LYS A 100 2.09 14.25 12.99
CA LYS A 100 3.50 14.16 13.28
C LYS A 100 4.28 14.74 12.10
N ASP A 101 5.03 15.78 12.34
CA ASP A 101 5.83 16.43 11.33
C ASP A 101 7.15 15.67 11.07
N ARG A 102 7.91 16.16 10.09
CA ARG A 102 9.22 15.57 9.74
C ARG A 102 10.31 15.74 10.81
N LYS A 103 10.10 16.65 11.76
CA LYS A 103 11.01 16.88 12.90
C LYS A 103 10.64 16.03 14.12
N GLY A 104 9.52 15.29 14.01
CA GLY A 104 9.02 14.42 15.08
C GLY A 104 8.04 15.12 16.04
N ALA A 105 7.75 16.39 15.85
CA ALA A 105 6.76 17.08 16.67
C ALA A 105 5.34 16.62 16.31
N VAL A 106 4.52 16.37 17.34
CA VAL A 106 3.12 16.02 17.18
C VAL A 106 2.25 17.23 17.49
N VAL A 107 1.42 17.61 16.54
CA VAL A 107 0.52 18.76 16.65
C VAL A 107 -0.91 18.29 16.44
N ARG A 108 -1.83 18.70 17.34
CA ARG A 108 -3.25 18.46 17.15
C ARG A 108 -3.84 19.52 16.22
N LEU A 109 -4.67 19.08 15.29
CA LEU A 109 -5.29 19.96 14.31
C LEU A 109 -6.71 19.49 13.99
N GLN A 110 -7.54 20.43 13.58
CA GLN A 110 -8.87 20.15 13.05
C GLN A 110 -8.82 20.19 11.54
N VAL A 111 -9.00 19.03 10.89
CA VAL A 111 -9.10 18.92 9.43
C VAL A 111 -10.53 19.30 9.02
N PRO A 112 -10.73 20.04 7.91
CA PRO A 112 -12.07 20.31 7.39
C PRO A 112 -12.82 19.02 7.08
N TYR A 113 -14.08 18.96 7.48
CA TYR A 113 -14.94 17.87 7.06
C TYR A 113 -15.41 18.09 5.63
N ILE A 114 -15.07 17.16 4.74
CA ILE A 114 -15.44 17.22 3.32
C ILE A 114 -16.55 16.19 3.08
N ARG A 115 -17.73 16.65 2.67
CA ARG A 115 -18.85 15.77 2.30
C ARG A 115 -18.65 15.18 0.90
N ASP A 116 -19.25 14.01 0.64
CA ASP A 116 -19.11 13.28 -0.64
C ASP A 116 -19.53 14.14 -1.84
N GLU A 117 -20.56 14.99 -1.68
CA GLU A 117 -20.99 15.90 -2.74
C GLU A 117 -19.93 16.97 -3.06
N ALA A 118 -19.16 17.38 -2.05
CA ALA A 118 -18.06 18.33 -2.26
C ALA A 118 -16.88 17.63 -2.97
N VAL A 119 -16.59 16.38 -2.62
CA VAL A 119 -15.58 15.57 -3.33
C VAL A 119 -15.95 15.42 -4.80
N LYS A 120 -17.19 15.04 -5.11
CA LYS A 120 -17.67 14.92 -6.50
C LYS A 120 -17.49 16.22 -7.27
N ARG A 121 -17.93 17.37 -6.72
CA ARG A 121 -17.76 18.67 -7.35
C ARG A 121 -16.30 19.05 -7.60
N ILE A 122 -15.41 18.75 -6.64
CA ILE A 122 -13.98 19.01 -6.79
C ILE A 122 -13.41 18.16 -7.93
N VAL A 123 -13.75 16.87 -7.97
CA VAL A 123 -13.29 15.95 -9.02
C VAL A 123 -13.78 16.42 -10.40
N GLU A 124 -15.08 16.70 -10.54
CA GLU A 124 -15.68 17.18 -11.80
C GLU A 124 -15.02 18.49 -12.27
N SER A 125 -14.88 19.46 -11.36
CA SER A 125 -14.23 20.74 -11.70
C SER A 125 -12.76 20.56 -12.09
N THR A 126 -12.06 19.61 -11.45
CA THR A 126 -10.66 19.30 -11.74
C THR A 126 -10.52 18.65 -13.10
N ILE A 127 -11.38 17.70 -13.45
CA ILE A 127 -11.39 17.05 -14.76
C ILE A 127 -11.64 18.05 -15.87
N VAL A 128 -12.59 18.96 -15.68
CA VAL A 128 -12.90 20.02 -16.65
C VAL A 128 -11.73 20.99 -16.81
N ARG A 129 -11.12 21.39 -15.71
CA ARG A 129 -10.03 22.38 -15.73
C ARG A 129 -8.70 21.81 -16.23
N TYR A 130 -8.47 20.54 -15.96
CA TYR A 130 -7.27 19.81 -16.32
C TYR A 130 -7.64 18.50 -17.00
N PRO A 131 -8.08 18.54 -18.27
CA PRO A 131 -8.40 17.32 -19.01
C PRO A 131 -7.11 16.51 -19.17
N GLY A 132 -6.82 15.70 -18.15
CA GLY A 132 -5.67 14.81 -18.11
C GLY A 132 -5.87 13.70 -19.14
N ARG A 133 -4.80 13.28 -19.78
CA ARG A 133 -4.78 12.02 -20.50
C ARG A 133 -4.94 10.91 -19.46
N GLN A 134 -6.09 10.27 -19.41
CA GLN A 134 -6.24 9.01 -18.69
C GLN A 134 -5.34 7.98 -19.39
N ILE A 135 -4.13 7.85 -18.86
CA ILE A 135 -3.34 6.68 -19.15
C ILE A 135 -4.02 5.59 -18.33
N ALA A 136 -4.88 4.80 -18.98
CA ALA A 136 -5.18 3.49 -18.46
C ALA A 136 -3.81 2.79 -18.39
N VAL A 137 -3.12 2.91 -17.28
CA VAL A 137 -2.12 1.93 -16.92
C VAL A 137 -2.96 0.68 -16.78
N GLY A 138 -3.02 -0.10 -17.86
CA GLY A 138 -3.39 -1.47 -17.72
C GLY A 138 -2.43 -1.97 -16.65
N ILE A 139 -2.92 -2.05 -15.42
CA ILE A 139 -2.45 -3.08 -14.56
C ILE A 139 -2.83 -4.32 -15.35
N THR A 140 -1.95 -4.71 -16.29
CA THR A 140 -1.65 -6.09 -16.29
C THR A 140 -1.27 -6.30 -14.82
N SER A 141 -2.27 -6.56 -13.96
CA SER A 141 -2.04 -7.58 -12.99
C SER A 141 -1.19 -8.53 -13.81
N ALA A 142 0.05 -8.75 -13.42
CA ALA A 142 0.49 -10.09 -13.52
C ALA A 142 -0.60 -10.87 -12.76
N THR A 143 -1.76 -10.97 -13.34
CA THR A 143 -2.44 -12.19 -13.49
C THR A 143 -1.26 -13.00 -14.01
N ALA A 144 -0.48 -13.53 -13.09
CA ALA A 144 -0.21 -14.91 -13.21
C ALA A 144 -1.46 -15.37 -13.92
N GLU A 145 -1.36 -15.51 -15.27
CA GLU A 145 -2.38 -16.17 -16.03
C GLU A 145 -2.86 -17.18 -15.03
N LYS A 146 -4.16 -17.15 -14.69
CA LYS A 146 -4.70 -18.27 -13.91
C LYS A 146 -4.33 -19.41 -14.82
N GLU A 147 -3.12 -19.94 -14.64
CA GLU A 147 -2.73 -21.18 -15.28
C GLU A 147 -3.92 -22.04 -14.94
N ASP A 148 -4.67 -22.39 -15.97
CA ASP A 148 -5.89 -23.14 -15.82
C ASP A 148 -5.56 -24.23 -14.80
N TYR A 149 -6.37 -24.36 -13.76
CA TYR A 149 -6.11 -25.27 -12.63
C TYR A 149 -5.73 -26.68 -13.16
N GLU A 150 -6.26 -27.06 -14.33
CA GLU A 150 -5.91 -28.29 -15.04
C GLU A 150 -4.45 -28.30 -15.56
N SER A 151 -3.96 -27.18 -16.06
CA SER A 151 -2.57 -27.10 -16.58
C SER A 151 -1.57 -27.13 -15.42
N MET A 152 -1.88 -26.46 -14.33
CA MET A 152 -1.08 -26.46 -13.11
C MET A 152 -1.06 -27.84 -12.44
N TYR A 153 -2.21 -28.52 -12.41
CA TYR A 153 -2.34 -29.88 -11.91
C TYR A 153 -1.55 -30.87 -12.76
N ALA A 154 -1.61 -30.76 -14.10
CA ALA A 154 -0.83 -31.60 -15.01
C ALA A 154 0.69 -31.41 -14.79
N ARG A 155 1.15 -30.17 -14.60
CA ARG A 155 2.57 -29.88 -14.28
C ARG A 155 2.99 -30.44 -12.93
N ALA A 156 2.11 -30.37 -11.92
CA ALA A 156 2.35 -30.95 -10.61
C ALA A 156 2.49 -32.48 -10.70
N LEU A 157 1.59 -33.15 -11.43
CA LEU A 157 1.66 -34.58 -11.65
C LEU A 157 2.93 -35.01 -12.36
N ASP A 158 3.34 -34.31 -13.41
CA ASP A 158 4.57 -34.61 -14.15
C ASP A 158 5.81 -34.47 -13.26
N LEU A 159 5.87 -33.41 -12.46
CA LEU A 159 6.92 -33.20 -11.47
C LEU A 159 6.97 -34.32 -10.42
N ILE A 160 5.82 -34.75 -9.89
CA ILE A 160 5.75 -35.86 -8.93
C ILE A 160 6.20 -37.18 -9.57
N ARG A 161 5.77 -37.47 -10.79
CA ARG A 161 6.14 -38.67 -11.53
C ARG A 161 7.66 -38.74 -11.81
N THR A 162 8.24 -37.60 -12.23
CA THR A 162 9.65 -37.49 -12.56
C THR A 162 10.56 -37.55 -11.34
N THR A 163 10.16 -36.85 -10.26
CA THR A 163 11.02 -36.71 -9.07
C THR A 163 10.67 -37.67 -7.92
N ARG A 164 9.53 -38.33 -8.01
CA ARG A 164 8.94 -39.20 -6.97
C ARG A 164 8.83 -38.49 -5.60
N ARG A 165 8.62 -37.18 -5.60
CA ARG A 165 8.45 -36.36 -4.41
C ARG A 165 7.10 -35.64 -4.48
N ALA A 166 6.24 -35.85 -3.45
CA ALA A 166 4.88 -35.35 -3.36
C ALA A 166 4.66 -34.54 -2.07
N SER A 167 5.63 -33.70 -1.63
CA SER A 167 5.37 -32.89 -0.45
C SER A 167 4.82 -31.50 -0.86
N ILE A 168 3.79 -31.04 -0.15
CA ILE A 168 3.15 -29.74 -0.36
C ILE A 168 4.18 -28.61 -0.35
N SER A 169 5.09 -28.60 0.62
CA SER A 169 6.14 -27.57 0.73
C SER A 169 7.13 -27.59 -0.43
N TRP A 170 7.37 -28.74 -1.04
CA TRP A 170 8.26 -28.89 -2.18
C TRP A 170 7.57 -28.46 -3.47
N LEU A 171 6.31 -28.89 -3.71
CA LEU A 171 5.48 -28.45 -4.84
C LEU A 171 5.30 -26.95 -4.86
N ARG A 172 4.95 -26.37 -3.72
CA ARG A 172 4.82 -24.92 -3.53
C ARG A 172 6.08 -24.16 -4.00
N ARG A 173 7.26 -24.60 -3.62
CA ARG A 173 8.52 -23.97 -4.04
C ARG A 173 8.84 -24.15 -5.51
N LYS A 174 8.55 -25.34 -6.06
CA LYS A 174 8.89 -25.67 -7.46
C LYS A 174 7.94 -25.04 -8.46
N LEU A 175 6.66 -24.95 -8.14
CA LEU A 175 5.64 -24.38 -9.01
C LEU A 175 5.33 -22.91 -8.69
N ASN A 176 5.93 -22.35 -7.63
CA ASN A 176 5.69 -20.97 -7.13
C ASN A 176 4.19 -20.68 -6.90
N ILE A 177 3.49 -21.61 -6.26
CA ILE A 177 2.04 -21.56 -6.00
C ILE A 177 1.71 -21.38 -4.52
N GLY A 178 0.49 -20.97 -4.23
CA GLY A 178 -0.03 -20.82 -2.87
C GLY A 178 -0.13 -22.17 -2.11
N TYR A 179 -0.25 -22.08 -0.78
CA TYR A 179 -0.42 -23.28 0.05
C TYR A 179 -1.71 -24.04 -0.28
N LYS A 180 -2.81 -23.31 -0.52
CA LYS A 180 -4.11 -23.90 -0.87
C LYS A 180 -4.04 -24.67 -2.20
N ASP A 181 -3.39 -24.09 -3.20
CA ASP A 181 -3.27 -24.70 -4.53
C ASP A 181 -2.34 -25.92 -4.53
N ALA A 182 -1.36 -25.97 -3.64
CA ALA A 182 -0.46 -27.10 -3.48
C ALA A 182 -1.05 -28.24 -2.63
N ALA A 183 -2.13 -27.97 -1.88
CA ALA A 183 -2.78 -28.95 -0.98
C ALA A 183 -3.97 -29.68 -1.62
N HIS A 184 -4.51 -29.16 -2.72
CA HIS A 184 -5.53 -29.79 -3.56
C HIS A 184 -4.91 -30.64 -4.65
#